data_3bedb0d6e6d194d5ecf725469bcc4b90
#
_entry.id   3bedb0d6e6d194d5ecf725469bcc4b90
#
_cell.length_a   1.000
_cell.length_b   1.000
_cell.length_c   1.000
_cell.angle_alpha   90.00
_cell.angle_beta   90.00
_cell.angle_gamma   90.00
#
_symmetry.space_group_name_H-M   'P 1'
#
loop_
_entity.id
_entity.type
_entity.pdbx_description
1 polymer ?
#
loop_
_entity_poly.entity_id
_entity_poly.type
_entity_poly.pdbx_seq_one_letter_code
_entity_poly.pdbx_strand_id
1 'polypeptide(L)'
;TGESRAKSDVEYIGEACKIARKYFKVIGLEVYPMNTDEYKYLHQCGADYVTVFQETYNSDKYETLHLAGHKRIFPYRLNAQERAIRGGMRGVGFAALLGLDDFRKDAFATGCHAYLLQRKYPHAEIAFSIPRLRPIINNDKIDPMDVHERQLLQVTCAYRLLLPFASITVSTRECERVRDNLVKIAATKISAGVST
;
A
#
# COMPACT_ATOMS: atom_id res chain seq x y z
N THR A 1 -0.58 -0.31 -11.83
CA THR A 1 -0.25 -1.27 -12.89
C THR A 1 -0.35 -2.70 -12.37
N GLY A 2 -0.66 -3.66 -13.25
CA GLY A 2 -0.51 -5.08 -12.94
C GLY A 2 0.96 -5.43 -12.66
N GLU A 3 1.21 -6.49 -11.88
CA GLU A 3 2.57 -6.88 -11.50
C GLU A 3 3.29 -7.67 -12.62
N SER A 4 3.29 -7.16 -13.85
CA SER A 4 3.95 -7.77 -15.01
C SER A 4 5.13 -6.91 -15.47
N ARG A 5 6.33 -7.25 -15.01
CA ARG A 5 7.57 -6.55 -15.44
C ARG A 5 7.80 -6.60 -16.95
N ALA A 6 7.34 -7.66 -17.62
CA ALA A 6 7.51 -7.80 -19.07
C ALA A 6 6.63 -6.84 -19.88
N LYS A 7 5.53 -6.35 -19.29
CA LYS A 7 4.60 -5.41 -19.96
C LYS A 7 4.72 -3.98 -19.47
N SER A 8 5.23 -3.78 -18.26
CA SER A 8 5.46 -2.47 -17.66
C SER A 8 6.77 -2.54 -16.87
N ASP A 9 7.87 -2.49 -17.62
CA ASP A 9 9.21 -2.43 -17.07
C ASP A 9 9.50 -1.08 -16.40
N VAL A 10 10.66 -0.95 -15.82
CA VAL A 10 11.05 0.25 -15.07
C VAL A 10 11.18 1.46 -15.99
N GLU A 11 11.66 1.27 -17.20
CA GLU A 11 11.80 2.30 -18.22
C GLU A 11 10.43 2.84 -18.66
N TYR A 12 9.48 1.97 -18.92
CA TYR A 12 8.10 2.35 -19.25
C TYR A 12 7.45 3.17 -18.11
N ILE A 13 7.61 2.73 -16.86
CA ILE A 13 7.10 3.46 -15.69
C ILE A 13 7.81 4.81 -15.56
N GLY A 14 9.13 4.85 -15.79
CA GLY A 14 9.92 6.07 -15.75
C GLY A 14 9.45 7.11 -16.78
N GLU A 15 9.18 6.70 -18.01
CA GLU A 15 8.64 7.60 -19.04
C GLU A 15 7.23 8.13 -18.66
N ALA A 16 6.37 7.27 -18.11
CA ALA A 16 5.09 7.72 -17.58
C ALA A 16 5.24 8.77 -16.47
N CYS A 17 6.22 8.60 -15.57
CA CYS A 17 6.54 9.60 -14.55
C CYS A 17 6.98 10.93 -15.15
N LYS A 18 7.87 10.92 -16.14
CA LYS A 18 8.34 12.13 -16.83
C LYS A 18 7.19 12.88 -17.52
N ILE A 19 6.25 12.16 -18.13
CA ILE A 19 5.07 12.77 -18.76
C ILE A 19 4.17 13.36 -17.67
N ALA A 20 3.85 12.60 -16.62
CA ALA A 20 3.00 13.05 -15.53
C ALA A 20 3.58 14.27 -14.80
N ARG A 21 4.91 14.36 -14.67
CA ARG A 21 5.60 15.45 -13.99
C ARG A 21 5.38 16.81 -14.67
N LYS A 22 5.03 16.83 -15.93
CA LYS A 22 4.68 18.08 -16.64
C LYS A 22 3.36 18.68 -16.14
N TYR A 23 2.49 17.88 -15.54
CA TYR A 23 1.14 18.28 -15.13
C TYR A 23 0.93 18.25 -13.61
N PHE A 24 1.68 17.39 -12.90
CA PHE A 24 1.47 17.14 -11.47
C PHE A 24 2.74 17.40 -10.67
N LYS A 25 2.58 18.06 -9.52
CA LYS A 25 3.70 18.36 -8.61
C LYS A 25 4.11 17.17 -7.75
N VAL A 26 3.21 16.22 -7.55
CA VAL A 26 3.45 15.05 -6.71
C VAL A 26 3.01 13.80 -7.48
N ILE A 27 3.91 12.82 -7.59
CA ILE A 27 3.66 11.56 -8.28
C ILE A 27 3.88 10.41 -7.32
N GLY A 28 2.81 9.65 -7.07
CA GLY A 28 2.84 8.40 -6.32
C GLY A 28 2.72 7.20 -7.24
N LEU A 29 3.50 6.19 -6.97
CA LEU A 29 3.47 4.92 -7.70
C LEU A 29 2.86 3.81 -6.84
N GLU A 30 1.94 3.06 -7.40
CA GLU A 30 1.48 1.78 -6.88
C GLU A 30 1.87 0.70 -7.88
N VAL A 31 2.99 0.04 -7.60
CA VAL A 31 3.67 -0.86 -8.54
C VAL A 31 4.25 -2.06 -7.79
N TYR A 32 4.74 -3.05 -8.53
CA TYR A 32 5.45 -4.20 -7.98
C TYR A 32 6.74 -3.78 -7.25
N PRO A 33 7.23 -4.56 -6.27
CA PRO A 33 8.48 -4.26 -5.57
C PRO A 33 9.68 -4.29 -6.53
N MET A 34 10.59 -3.35 -6.35
CA MET A 34 11.77 -3.12 -7.17
C MET A 34 13.05 -3.08 -6.35
N ASN A 35 14.19 -3.07 -7.01
CA ASN A 35 15.50 -2.86 -6.38
C ASN A 35 15.73 -1.37 -6.06
N THR A 36 16.71 -1.08 -5.23
CA THR A 36 17.03 0.28 -4.80
C THR A 36 17.42 1.18 -5.96
N ASP A 37 18.20 0.66 -6.90
CA ASP A 37 18.64 1.38 -8.11
C ASP A 37 17.48 1.67 -9.07
N GLU A 38 16.54 0.75 -9.21
CA GLU A 38 15.31 0.96 -9.97
C GLU A 38 14.43 2.05 -9.34
N TYR A 39 14.26 2.03 -8.03
CA TYR A 39 13.56 3.12 -7.32
C TYR A 39 14.28 4.46 -7.46
N LYS A 40 15.63 4.47 -7.44
CA LYS A 40 16.42 5.67 -7.69
C LYS A 40 16.19 6.23 -9.08
N TYR A 41 16.15 5.37 -10.09
CA TYR A 41 15.82 5.77 -11.46
C TYR A 41 14.42 6.38 -11.56
N LEU A 42 13.41 5.74 -10.95
CA LEU A 42 12.04 6.26 -10.96
C LEU A 42 11.93 7.59 -10.22
N HIS A 43 12.67 7.77 -9.12
CA HIS A 43 12.75 9.05 -8.42
C HIS A 43 13.35 10.14 -9.33
N GLN A 44 14.43 9.84 -10.05
CA GLN A 44 15.02 10.77 -11.03
C GLN A 44 14.06 11.09 -12.19
N CYS A 45 13.15 10.17 -12.54
CA CYS A 45 12.08 10.41 -13.51
C CYS A 45 10.91 11.24 -12.96
N GLY A 46 10.92 11.55 -11.66
CA GLY A 46 9.94 12.43 -11.02
C GLY A 46 8.96 11.76 -10.06
N ALA A 47 9.15 10.48 -9.73
CA ALA A 47 8.35 9.84 -8.70
C ALA A 47 8.75 10.30 -7.30
N ASP A 48 7.76 10.63 -6.45
CA ASP A 48 7.94 11.08 -5.08
C ASP A 48 7.63 9.98 -4.05
N TYR A 49 6.66 9.11 -4.36
CA TYR A 49 6.12 8.11 -3.44
C TYR A 49 6.00 6.74 -4.08
N VAL A 50 6.16 5.72 -3.26
CA VAL A 50 5.86 4.34 -3.64
C VAL A 50 4.95 3.69 -2.61
N THR A 51 3.91 3.02 -3.09
CA THR A 51 3.04 2.16 -2.29
C THR A 51 3.19 0.72 -2.77
N VAL A 52 3.53 -0.17 -1.85
CA VAL A 52 3.54 -1.61 -2.08
C VAL A 52 2.78 -2.28 -0.93
N PHE A 53 1.64 -2.87 -1.23
CA PHE A 53 0.87 -3.59 -0.22
C PHE A 53 1.54 -4.91 0.10
N GLN A 54 1.72 -5.19 1.40
CA GLN A 54 2.28 -6.47 1.85
C GLN A 54 1.30 -7.64 1.66
N GLU A 55 0.03 -7.34 1.54
CA GLU A 55 -1.12 -8.25 1.48
C GLU A 55 -1.42 -8.89 2.84
N THR A 56 -0.58 -9.76 3.34
CA THR A 56 -0.60 -10.27 4.72
C THR A 56 0.83 -10.34 5.27
N TYR A 57 0.98 -10.21 6.57
CA TYR A 57 2.25 -10.35 7.30
C TYR A 57 2.46 -11.78 7.81
N ASN A 58 1.48 -12.67 7.65
CA ASN A 58 1.65 -14.09 7.90
C ASN A 58 2.35 -14.74 6.72
N SER A 59 3.65 -15.09 6.87
CA SER A 59 4.47 -15.68 5.81
C SER A 59 3.91 -16.99 5.28
N ASP A 60 3.42 -17.86 6.17
CA ASP A 60 2.89 -19.16 5.79
C ASP A 60 1.62 -19.01 4.96
N LYS A 61 0.71 -18.13 5.41
CA LYS A 61 -0.49 -17.78 4.65
C LYS A 61 -0.13 -17.13 3.31
N TYR A 62 0.86 -16.24 3.31
CA TYR A 62 1.33 -15.56 2.10
C TYR A 62 1.77 -16.55 1.02
N GLU A 63 2.55 -17.57 1.40
CA GLU A 63 3.03 -18.62 0.48
C GLU A 63 1.88 -19.44 -0.13
N THR A 64 0.81 -19.66 0.61
CA THR A 64 -0.37 -20.38 0.10
C THR A 64 -1.18 -19.57 -0.91
N LEU A 65 -1.09 -18.24 -0.86
CA LEU A 65 -1.86 -17.33 -1.70
C LEU A 65 -1.10 -16.86 -2.95
N HIS A 66 0.23 -16.78 -2.86
CA HIS A 66 1.07 -16.23 -3.92
C HIS A 66 1.96 -17.32 -4.53
N LEU A 67 1.37 -18.13 -5.40
CA LEU A 67 1.98 -19.37 -5.91
C LEU A 67 3.00 -19.16 -7.02
N ALA A 68 2.99 -18.01 -7.71
CA ALA A 68 3.83 -17.75 -8.88
C ALA A 68 4.20 -16.27 -9.01
N GLY A 69 5.15 -15.98 -9.91
CA GLY A 69 5.59 -14.63 -10.23
C GLY A 69 6.45 -13.96 -9.15
N HIS A 70 6.79 -12.70 -9.37
CA HIS A 70 7.63 -11.90 -8.46
C HIS A 70 6.96 -11.64 -7.11
N LYS A 71 5.64 -11.64 -7.07
CA LYS A 71 4.85 -11.45 -5.85
C LYS A 71 5.09 -12.58 -4.84
N ARG A 72 5.53 -13.75 -5.27
CA ARG A 72 5.78 -14.92 -4.41
C ARG A 72 6.83 -14.70 -3.32
N ILE A 73 7.79 -13.79 -3.54
CA ILE A 73 8.94 -13.65 -2.64
C ILE A 73 8.60 -12.72 -1.49
N PHE A 74 8.10 -13.29 -0.38
CA PHE A 74 7.67 -12.55 0.81
C PHE A 74 8.71 -11.56 1.35
N PRO A 75 9.98 -11.94 1.66
CA PRO A 75 10.94 -11.01 2.23
C PRO A 75 11.33 -9.89 1.26
N TYR A 76 11.33 -10.17 -0.04
CA TYR A 76 11.59 -9.14 -1.05
C TYR A 76 10.48 -8.08 -1.09
N ARG A 77 9.22 -8.51 -0.96
CA ARG A 77 8.07 -7.60 -0.89
C ARG A 77 8.07 -6.82 0.42
N LEU A 78 8.31 -7.47 1.55
CA LEU A 78 8.36 -6.86 2.87
C LEU A 78 9.36 -5.70 2.94
N ASN A 79 10.51 -5.82 2.31
CA ASN A 79 11.55 -4.80 2.32
C ASN A 79 11.44 -3.76 1.18
N ALA A 80 10.32 -3.71 0.46
CA ALA A 80 10.17 -2.81 -0.69
C ALA A 80 10.20 -1.32 -0.28
N GLN A 81 9.54 -0.96 0.80
CA GLN A 81 9.48 0.42 1.30
C GLN A 81 10.86 0.93 1.72
N GLU A 82 11.64 0.10 2.39
CA GLU A 82 13.01 0.49 2.76
C GLU A 82 13.90 0.71 1.53
N ARG A 83 13.80 -0.17 0.53
CA ARG A 83 14.53 0.03 -0.74
C ARG A 83 14.11 1.30 -1.46
N ALA A 84 12.81 1.62 -1.43
CA ALA A 84 12.28 2.85 -2.03
C ALA A 84 12.83 4.11 -1.36
N ILE A 85 12.86 4.16 -0.02
CA ILE A 85 13.47 5.28 0.72
C ILE A 85 14.95 5.40 0.40
N ARG A 86 15.69 4.29 0.39
CA ARG A 86 17.12 4.27 0.02
C ARG A 86 17.35 4.67 -1.43
N GLY A 87 16.37 4.48 -2.31
CA GLY A 87 16.36 4.97 -3.69
C GLY A 87 16.03 6.45 -3.83
N GLY A 88 15.72 7.15 -2.72
CA GLY A 88 15.46 8.60 -2.72
C GLY A 88 13.98 8.99 -2.70
N MET A 89 13.05 8.02 -2.64
CA MET A 89 11.63 8.35 -2.53
C MET A 89 11.37 9.16 -1.25
N ARG A 90 10.56 10.21 -1.38
CA ARG A 90 10.18 11.09 -0.28
C ARG A 90 9.29 10.39 0.75
N GLY A 91 8.45 9.47 0.28
CA GLY A 91 7.57 8.73 1.17
C GLY A 91 7.15 7.38 0.64
N VAL A 92 6.60 6.57 1.55
CA VAL A 92 6.20 5.20 1.28
C VAL A 92 4.84 4.87 1.89
N GLY A 93 4.09 4.03 1.18
CA GLY A 93 2.79 3.56 1.60
C GLY A 93 2.82 2.11 2.09
N PHE A 94 2.08 1.86 3.15
CA PHE A 94 1.91 0.56 3.79
C PHE A 94 0.46 0.12 3.75
N ALA A 95 0.23 -1.16 3.50
CA ALA A 95 -1.06 -1.80 3.70
C ALA A 95 -0.93 -3.31 3.81
N ALA A 96 -1.83 -3.92 4.56
CA ALA A 96 -2.26 -5.29 4.40
C ALA A 96 -3.66 -5.30 3.75
N LEU A 97 -3.98 -6.34 3.00
CA LEU A 97 -5.36 -6.58 2.54
C LEU A 97 -6.12 -7.27 3.67
N LEU A 98 -6.81 -6.47 4.48
CA LEU A 98 -7.48 -6.92 5.69
C LEU A 98 -8.55 -7.99 5.36
N GLY A 99 -8.44 -9.13 6.00
CA GLY A 99 -9.32 -10.29 5.78
C GLY A 99 -8.68 -11.43 4.98
N LEU A 100 -7.44 -11.29 4.52
CA LEU A 100 -6.67 -12.43 3.99
C LEU A 100 -6.25 -13.39 5.10
N ASP A 101 -5.91 -12.83 6.27
CA ASP A 101 -5.63 -13.56 7.51
C ASP A 101 -6.25 -12.77 8.67
N ASP A 102 -5.88 -13.06 9.92
CA ASP A 102 -6.34 -12.30 11.09
C ASP A 102 -6.03 -10.81 10.93
N PHE A 103 -7.08 -10.03 10.69
CA PHE A 103 -6.95 -8.61 10.39
C PHE A 103 -6.28 -7.80 11.51
N ARG A 104 -6.39 -8.26 12.78
CA ARG A 104 -5.75 -7.56 13.92
C ARG A 104 -4.25 -7.74 13.88
N LYS A 105 -3.79 -8.97 13.58
CA LYS A 105 -2.37 -9.28 13.43
C LYS A 105 -1.77 -8.53 12.24
N ASP A 106 -2.45 -8.56 11.10
CA ASP A 106 -2.01 -7.87 9.90
C ASP A 106 -2.00 -6.34 10.09
N ALA A 107 -3.03 -5.76 10.70
CA ALA A 107 -3.05 -4.33 11.00
C ALA A 107 -1.95 -3.93 12.00
N PHE A 108 -1.76 -4.72 13.06
CA PHE A 108 -0.68 -4.48 14.03
C PHE A 108 0.70 -4.56 13.37
N ALA A 109 0.96 -5.60 12.60
CA ALA A 109 2.23 -5.78 11.90
C ALA A 109 2.49 -4.66 10.89
N THR A 110 1.47 -4.22 10.15
CA THR A 110 1.55 -3.05 9.24
C THR A 110 1.95 -1.79 10.02
N GLY A 111 1.31 -1.54 11.16
CA GLY A 111 1.64 -0.41 12.03
C GLY A 111 3.06 -0.47 12.56
N CYS A 112 3.49 -1.63 13.07
CA CYS A 112 4.86 -1.86 13.54
C CYS A 112 5.89 -1.66 12.44
N HIS A 113 5.65 -2.18 11.25
CA HIS A 113 6.55 -2.03 10.10
C HIS A 113 6.73 -0.55 9.74
N ALA A 114 5.65 0.20 9.62
CA ALA A 114 5.68 1.63 9.34
C ALA A 114 6.40 2.42 10.45
N TYR A 115 6.10 2.12 11.71
CA TYR A 115 6.71 2.76 12.88
C TYR A 115 8.22 2.52 12.94
N LEU A 116 8.67 1.28 12.79
CA LEU A 116 10.09 0.93 12.82
C LEU A 116 10.85 1.56 11.66
N LEU A 117 10.23 1.60 10.47
CA LEU A 117 10.85 2.22 9.31
C LEU A 117 10.96 3.74 9.48
N GLN A 118 9.93 4.40 10.00
CA GLN A 118 9.99 5.84 10.29
C GLN A 118 11.04 6.18 11.35
N ARG A 119 11.21 5.34 12.36
CA ARG A 119 12.30 5.53 13.34
C ARG A 119 13.69 5.42 12.72
N LYS A 120 13.85 4.52 11.75
CA LYS A 120 15.11 4.33 11.01
C LYS A 120 15.36 5.46 9.99
N TYR A 121 14.29 5.98 9.40
CA TYR A 121 14.32 7.05 8.38
C TYR A 121 13.35 8.17 8.77
N PRO A 122 13.72 9.05 9.72
CA PRO A 122 12.80 10.07 10.26
C PRO A 122 12.30 11.08 9.22
N HIS A 123 13.05 11.26 8.13
CA HIS A 123 12.70 12.16 7.02
C HIS A 123 11.65 11.58 6.07
N ALA A 124 11.39 10.27 6.12
CA ALA A 124 10.45 9.63 5.22
C ALA A 124 8.99 9.93 5.62
N GLU A 125 8.18 10.31 4.65
CA GLU A 125 6.75 10.45 4.85
C GLU A 125 6.07 9.07 4.82
N ILE A 126 5.26 8.81 5.82
CA ILE A 126 4.54 7.53 5.96
C ILE A 126 3.09 7.70 5.54
N ALA A 127 2.61 6.75 4.75
CA ALA A 127 1.21 6.65 4.38
C ALA A 127 0.67 5.25 4.67
N PHE A 128 -0.57 5.18 5.15
CA PHE A 128 -1.33 3.94 5.25
C PHE A 128 -2.44 3.92 4.20
N SER A 129 -2.68 2.74 3.64
CA SER A 129 -3.94 2.41 2.99
C SER A 129 -4.63 1.31 3.80
N ILE A 130 -5.96 1.31 3.77
CA ILE A 130 -6.77 0.39 4.56
C ILE A 130 -7.70 -0.45 3.67
N PRO A 131 -7.16 -1.18 2.67
CA PRO A 131 -7.99 -2.06 1.85
C PRO A 131 -8.49 -3.24 2.69
N ARG A 132 -9.73 -3.62 2.45
CA ARG A 132 -10.28 -4.88 2.98
C ARG A 132 -10.70 -5.79 1.83
N LEU A 133 -10.63 -7.09 2.10
CA LEU A 133 -11.08 -8.09 1.15
C LEU A 133 -12.56 -7.87 0.81
N ARG A 134 -12.88 -7.98 -0.47
CA ARG A 134 -14.25 -7.89 -1.00
C ARG A 134 -14.63 -9.23 -1.62
N PRO A 135 -15.92 -9.54 -1.72
CA PRO A 135 -16.36 -10.73 -2.45
C PRO A 135 -15.74 -10.78 -3.83
N ILE A 136 -15.17 -11.92 -4.17
CA ILE A 136 -14.58 -12.18 -5.49
C ILE A 136 -15.51 -13.16 -6.21
N ILE A 137 -15.92 -12.83 -7.41
CA ILE A 137 -16.77 -13.72 -8.23
C ILE A 137 -16.03 -15.05 -8.42
N ASN A 138 -16.72 -16.16 -8.19
CA ASN A 138 -16.20 -17.53 -8.30
C ASN A 138 -15.13 -17.91 -7.27
N ASN A 139 -15.09 -17.28 -6.10
CA ASN A 139 -14.21 -17.69 -5.02
C ASN A 139 -14.96 -17.86 -3.68
N ASP A 140 -15.35 -19.10 -3.39
CA ASP A 140 -16.05 -19.47 -2.15
C ASP A 140 -15.10 -19.79 -0.97
N LYS A 141 -13.79 -19.74 -1.20
CA LYS A 141 -12.76 -20.14 -0.22
C LYS A 141 -12.35 -19.01 0.73
N ILE A 142 -12.75 -17.80 0.46
CA ILE A 142 -12.39 -16.62 1.25
C ILE A 142 -13.70 -16.00 1.74
N ASP A 143 -13.88 -15.93 3.06
CA ASP A 143 -14.98 -15.18 3.65
C ASP A 143 -14.59 -13.69 3.74
N PRO A 144 -15.12 -12.83 2.85
CA PRO A 144 -14.80 -11.40 2.87
C PRO A 144 -15.50 -10.66 4.00
N MET A 145 -16.30 -11.33 4.80
CA MET A 145 -17.17 -10.73 5.82
C MET A 145 -16.47 -10.54 7.17
N ASP A 146 -15.25 -11.04 7.34
CA ASP A 146 -14.49 -10.92 8.61
C ASP A 146 -14.14 -9.46 8.95
N VAL A 147 -14.06 -8.58 7.97
CA VAL A 147 -13.70 -7.18 8.17
C VAL A 147 -14.84 -6.27 7.72
N HIS A 148 -15.68 -5.88 8.68
CA HIS A 148 -16.77 -4.93 8.49
C HIS A 148 -16.31 -3.48 8.66
N GLU A 149 -17.21 -2.54 8.47
CA GLU A 149 -16.94 -1.10 8.62
C GLU A 149 -16.43 -0.74 10.02
N ARG A 150 -16.92 -1.41 11.06
CA ARG A 150 -16.49 -1.19 12.44
C ARG A 150 -15.00 -1.53 12.63
N GLN A 151 -14.55 -2.66 12.09
CA GLN A 151 -13.15 -3.07 12.15
C GLN A 151 -12.26 -2.12 11.34
N LEU A 152 -12.74 -1.69 10.16
CA LEU A 152 -12.04 -0.73 9.33
C LEU A 152 -11.85 0.61 10.05
N LEU A 153 -12.89 1.12 10.71
CA LEU A 153 -12.82 2.33 11.53
C LEU A 153 -11.84 2.15 12.70
N GLN A 154 -11.89 1.02 13.39
CA GLN A 154 -10.97 0.70 14.49
C GLN A 154 -9.51 0.75 14.04
N VAL A 155 -9.17 0.09 12.92
CA VAL A 155 -7.81 0.08 12.37
C VAL A 155 -7.38 1.49 11.95
N THR A 156 -8.26 2.26 11.32
CA THR A 156 -7.99 3.64 10.92
C THR A 156 -7.64 4.52 12.11
N CYS A 157 -8.43 4.44 13.18
CA CYS A 157 -8.19 5.19 14.41
C CYS A 157 -6.88 4.73 15.09
N ALA A 158 -6.61 3.43 15.12
CA ALA A 158 -5.37 2.89 15.68
C ALA A 158 -4.13 3.42 14.94
N TYR A 159 -4.14 3.44 13.60
CA TYR A 159 -3.04 4.02 12.82
C TYR A 159 -2.88 5.52 13.07
N ARG A 160 -3.97 6.27 13.20
CA ARG A 160 -3.93 7.70 13.52
C ARG A 160 -3.31 7.97 14.88
N LEU A 161 -3.60 7.13 15.88
CA LEU A 161 -3.02 7.25 17.22
C LEU A 161 -1.55 6.81 17.24
N LEU A 162 -1.19 5.76 16.50
CA LEU A 162 0.17 5.24 16.44
C LEU A 162 1.14 6.20 15.74
N LEU A 163 0.74 6.74 14.59
CA LEU A 163 1.52 7.67 13.78
C LEU A 163 0.67 8.89 13.41
N PRO A 164 0.61 9.89 14.30
CA PRO A 164 -0.30 11.04 14.15
C PRO A 164 -0.13 11.85 12.87
N PHE A 165 1.07 11.87 12.30
CA PHE A 165 1.39 12.63 11.08
C PHE A 165 1.30 11.80 9.79
N ALA A 166 1.05 10.50 9.88
CA ALA A 166 0.92 9.65 8.71
C ALA A 166 -0.31 10.02 7.88
N SER A 167 -0.19 9.96 6.57
CA SER A 167 -1.35 9.98 5.69
C SER A 167 -2.12 8.68 5.79
N ILE A 168 -3.46 8.74 5.78
CA ILE A 168 -4.33 7.57 5.75
C ILE A 168 -5.28 7.70 4.57
N THR A 169 -5.21 6.75 3.64
CA THR A 169 -6.02 6.71 2.43
C THR A 169 -7.16 5.71 2.57
N VAL A 170 -8.38 6.17 2.37
CA VAL A 170 -9.56 5.31 2.23
C VAL A 170 -9.86 5.06 0.75
N SER A 171 -10.19 3.82 0.42
CA SER A 171 -10.51 3.44 -0.97
C SER A 171 -11.92 3.88 -1.37
N THR A 172 -12.08 4.30 -2.63
CA THR A 172 -13.39 4.52 -3.25
C THR A 172 -14.21 3.23 -3.44
N ARG A 173 -13.63 2.06 -3.17
CA ARG A 173 -14.37 0.79 -3.05
C ARG A 173 -15.27 0.75 -1.82
N GLU A 174 -15.02 1.59 -0.81
CA GLU A 174 -15.95 1.74 0.31
C GLU A 174 -17.17 2.57 -0.09
N CYS A 175 -18.32 2.27 0.50
CA CYS A 175 -19.52 3.05 0.24
C CYS A 175 -19.37 4.51 0.71
N GLU A 176 -20.12 5.42 0.12
CA GLU A 176 -20.06 6.85 0.37
C GLU A 176 -20.15 7.17 1.87
N ARG A 177 -21.12 6.59 2.57
CA ARG A 177 -21.29 6.78 4.01
C ARG A 177 -20.01 6.49 4.81
N VAL A 178 -19.30 5.42 4.49
CA VAL A 178 -18.05 5.04 5.19
C VAL A 178 -16.93 6.02 4.87
N ARG A 179 -16.75 6.37 3.61
CA ARG A 179 -15.72 7.32 3.18
C ARG A 179 -15.89 8.68 3.84
N ASP A 180 -17.09 9.23 3.78
CA ASP A 180 -17.40 10.56 4.29
C ASP A 180 -17.23 10.67 5.82
N ASN A 181 -17.53 9.59 6.54
CA ASN A 181 -17.29 9.55 7.98
C ASN A 181 -15.83 9.33 8.32
N LEU A 182 -15.10 8.45 7.61
CA LEU A 182 -13.66 8.23 7.85
C LEU A 182 -12.84 9.49 7.64
N VAL A 183 -13.15 10.30 6.62
CA VAL A 183 -12.46 11.58 6.37
C VAL A 183 -12.68 12.57 7.52
N LYS A 184 -13.84 12.60 8.12
CA LYS A 184 -14.12 13.47 9.27
C LYS A 184 -13.42 13.03 10.57
N ILE A 185 -13.04 11.75 10.67
CA ILE A 185 -12.48 11.17 11.89
C ILE A 185 -10.94 11.07 11.81
N ALA A 186 -10.41 10.42 10.79
CA ALA A 186 -8.99 10.05 10.77
C ALA A 186 -8.35 9.95 9.38
N ALA A 187 -9.10 9.67 8.31
CA ALA A 187 -8.54 9.59 6.97
C ALA A 187 -8.16 10.98 6.45
N THR A 188 -7.08 11.04 5.69
CA THR A 188 -6.55 12.29 5.11
C THR A 188 -6.62 12.32 3.59
N LYS A 189 -6.86 11.18 2.97
CA LYS A 189 -6.93 11.02 1.52
C LYS A 189 -8.04 10.04 1.14
N ILE A 190 -8.62 10.26 -0.03
CA ILE A 190 -9.53 9.33 -0.69
C ILE A 190 -8.91 8.99 -2.04
N SER A 191 -8.88 7.71 -2.43
CA SER A 191 -8.53 7.34 -3.80
C SER A 191 -9.64 7.75 -4.75
N ALA A 192 -9.31 8.00 -6.01
CA ALA A 192 -10.27 8.38 -7.04
C ALA A 192 -10.09 7.49 -8.28
N GLY A 193 -11.18 7.29 -9.05
CA GLY A 193 -11.14 6.58 -10.31
C GLY A 193 -11.04 5.05 -10.19
N VAL A 194 -11.20 4.48 -9.00
CA VAL A 194 -11.29 3.02 -8.84
C VAL A 194 -12.75 2.62 -8.97
N SER A 195 -13.10 1.98 -10.08
CA SER A 195 -14.39 1.30 -10.22
C SER A 195 -14.33 -0.09 -9.58
N THR A 196 -15.42 -0.49 -8.98
CA THR A 196 -15.66 -1.85 -8.46
C THR A 196 -16.36 -2.69 -9.51
#